data_892d4d0c91f201ee0129fdb7f7de886a
#
_entry.id   892d4d0c91f201ee0129fdb7f7de886a
#
_cell.length_a   1.000
_cell.length_b   1.000
_cell.length_c   1.000
_cell.angle_alpha   90.00
_cell.angle_beta   90.00
_cell.angle_gamma   90.00
#
_symmetry.space_group_name_H-M   'P 1'
#
loop_
_entity.id
_entity.type
_entity.pdbx_description
1 polymer ?
#
loop_
_entity_poly.entity_id
_entity_poly.type
_entity_poly.pdbx_seq_one_letter_code
_entity_poly.pdbx_strand_id
1 'polypeptide(L)'
;MFAKINHVAMVSTNYAMLGKFYEVLFGMKTSPNTRPQSAVTVGDGYVGLNINPRRPGRAGGLDHFGVQVEDTETVFERMGKKYPEINWLKRPGNRPFAGITTHDPDGNIFDLSQANMENRQDVYTDGEWQQDRYISHFAVRTLHPEKCAEFYCDVLDLQMANREEGDESYYVTDGRMTVVLMPWDITKYANTGISRSGPDHFAFKVESIEAFKADTQAMIERNQNMTPPGVGIGPEGKARLDLFAASTPYAQHYLSDLDNVMLAVSE
;
A
#
# COMPACT_ATOMS: atom_id res chain seq x y z
N MET A 1 10.62 -9.91 -15.40
CA MET A 1 9.63 -9.96 -14.28
C MET A 1 8.29 -9.60 -14.89
N PHE A 2 7.30 -10.49 -14.85
CA PHE A 2 6.02 -10.27 -15.51
C PHE A 2 5.19 -9.15 -14.84
N ALA A 3 5.23 -9.06 -13.52
CA ALA A 3 4.50 -8.06 -12.77
C ALA A 3 5.38 -7.33 -11.75
N LYS A 4 5.12 -6.05 -11.56
CA LYS A 4 5.74 -5.14 -10.59
C LYS A 4 4.66 -4.50 -9.75
N ILE A 5 4.73 -4.59 -8.42
CA ILE A 5 3.86 -3.83 -7.53
C ILE A 5 4.36 -2.39 -7.54
N ASN A 6 3.63 -1.50 -8.21
CA ASN A 6 4.19 -0.21 -8.62
C ASN A 6 3.61 1.00 -7.91
N HIS A 7 2.45 0.87 -7.23
CA HIS A 7 1.94 1.98 -6.47
C HIS A 7 1.06 1.56 -5.29
N VAL A 8 0.94 2.47 -4.34
CA VAL A 8 -0.04 2.50 -3.27
C VAL A 8 -0.92 3.72 -3.47
N ALA A 9 -2.22 3.58 -3.34
CA ALA A 9 -3.17 4.67 -3.47
C ALA A 9 -3.82 5.01 -2.13
N MET A 10 -3.95 6.30 -1.89
CA MET A 10 -4.58 6.88 -0.70
C MET A 10 -5.59 7.94 -1.11
N VAL A 11 -6.51 8.25 -0.20
CA VAL A 11 -7.51 9.31 -0.32
C VAL A 11 -7.41 10.24 0.88
N SER A 12 -7.13 11.52 0.65
CA SER A 12 -6.89 12.51 1.69
C SER A 12 -7.67 13.81 1.47
N THR A 13 -8.09 14.46 2.54
CA THR A 13 -8.60 15.83 2.51
C THR A 13 -7.47 16.86 2.46
N ASN A 14 -6.28 16.48 2.90
CA ASN A 14 -5.08 17.32 2.94
C ASN A 14 -3.91 16.68 2.17
N TYR A 15 -4.18 16.24 0.95
CA TYR A 15 -3.25 15.48 0.10
C TYR A 15 -1.91 16.21 -0.13
N ALA A 16 -1.90 17.54 -0.17
CA ALA A 16 -0.66 18.30 -0.37
C ALA A 16 0.26 18.23 0.86
N MET A 17 -0.30 18.39 2.07
CA MET A 17 0.46 18.27 3.32
C MET A 17 0.92 16.83 3.55
N LEU A 18 0.06 15.88 3.20
CA LEU A 18 0.38 14.46 3.31
C LEU A 18 1.54 14.07 2.36
N GLY A 19 1.53 14.55 1.12
CA GLY A 19 2.68 14.39 0.21
C GLY A 19 3.97 14.97 0.80
N LYS A 20 3.87 16.17 1.40
CA LYS A 20 5.03 16.79 2.06
C LYS A 20 5.53 16.03 3.27
N PHE A 21 4.64 15.39 4.03
CA PHE A 21 5.00 14.48 5.13
C PHE A 21 5.90 13.33 4.63
N TYR A 22 5.49 12.67 3.55
CA TYR A 22 6.28 11.56 2.96
C TYR A 22 7.60 12.03 2.34
N GLU A 23 7.64 13.22 1.73
CA GLU A 23 8.89 13.80 1.25
C GLU A 23 9.88 14.06 2.39
N VAL A 24 9.42 14.67 3.47
CA VAL A 24 10.29 15.09 4.57
C VAL A 24 10.77 13.91 5.40
N LEU A 25 9.87 12.98 5.72
CA LEU A 25 10.17 11.89 6.63
C LEU A 25 10.83 10.68 5.94
N PHE A 26 10.41 10.37 4.71
CA PHE A 26 10.88 9.18 3.99
C PHE A 26 11.75 9.52 2.76
N GLY A 27 12.02 10.80 2.50
CA GLY A 27 12.84 11.19 1.36
C GLY A 27 12.20 10.92 -0.02
N MET A 28 10.89 10.66 -0.06
CA MET A 28 10.19 10.41 -1.31
C MET A 28 10.21 11.65 -2.21
N LYS A 29 10.26 11.44 -3.52
CA LYS A 29 10.34 12.54 -4.50
C LYS A 29 8.97 12.77 -5.12
N THR A 30 8.54 14.04 -5.14
CA THR A 30 7.32 14.45 -5.84
C THR A 30 7.49 14.35 -7.34
N SER A 31 6.53 13.74 -8.01
CA SER A 31 6.48 13.75 -9.46
C SER A 31 6.21 15.15 -9.99
N PRO A 32 7.02 15.66 -10.93
CA PRO A 32 6.78 16.98 -11.54
C PRO A 32 5.49 17.00 -12.38
N ASN A 33 5.03 15.87 -12.84
CA ASN A 33 3.86 15.72 -13.70
C ASN A 33 2.65 15.15 -12.95
N THR A 34 2.48 15.53 -11.68
CA THR A 34 1.24 15.25 -10.96
C THR A 34 0.04 15.72 -11.76
N ARG A 35 -1.02 14.92 -11.74
CA ARG A 35 -2.24 15.22 -12.52
C ARG A 35 -2.69 16.67 -12.35
N PRO A 36 -3.21 17.30 -13.41
CA PRO A 36 -3.80 18.65 -13.32
C PRO A 36 -4.95 18.78 -12.32
N GLN A 37 -5.44 17.70 -11.76
CA GLN A 37 -6.60 17.60 -10.88
C GLN A 37 -6.23 17.30 -9.42
N SER A 38 -5.34 18.08 -8.84
CA SER A 38 -5.16 18.10 -7.39
C SER A 38 -4.87 16.73 -6.73
N ALA A 39 -4.13 15.83 -7.37
CA ALA A 39 -3.53 14.68 -6.72
C ALA A 39 -2.03 14.93 -6.57
N VAL A 40 -1.46 14.45 -5.49
CA VAL A 40 0.00 14.44 -5.29
C VAL A 40 0.48 13.02 -5.46
N THR A 41 1.55 12.85 -6.22
CA THR A 41 2.25 11.59 -6.31
C THR A 41 3.68 11.78 -5.84
N VAL A 42 4.09 11.00 -4.88
CA VAL A 42 5.48 10.90 -4.42
C VAL A 42 5.97 9.47 -4.63
N GLY A 43 7.24 9.26 -4.81
CA GLY A 43 7.79 7.92 -5.07
C GLY A 43 9.18 7.74 -4.46
N ASP A 44 9.54 6.48 -4.25
CA ASP A 44 10.85 6.06 -3.75
C ASP A 44 11.79 5.57 -4.89
N GLY A 45 11.36 5.73 -6.14
CA GLY A 45 12.06 5.24 -7.34
C GLY A 45 11.61 3.85 -7.80
N TYR A 46 10.84 3.13 -6.99
CA TYR A 46 10.23 1.85 -7.36
C TYR A 46 8.71 1.84 -7.17
N VAL A 47 8.22 2.31 -6.04
CA VAL A 47 6.80 2.40 -5.72
C VAL A 47 6.38 3.87 -5.68
N GLY A 48 5.29 4.19 -6.36
CA GLY A 48 4.63 5.49 -6.27
C GLY A 48 3.55 5.48 -5.19
N LEU A 49 3.50 6.52 -4.37
CA LEU A 49 2.40 6.79 -3.46
C LEU A 49 1.48 7.84 -4.10
N ASN A 50 0.28 7.40 -4.50
CA ASN A 50 -0.70 8.23 -5.20
C ASN A 50 -1.76 8.75 -4.23
N ILE A 51 -1.62 10.00 -3.81
CA ILE A 51 -2.49 10.65 -2.82
C ILE A 51 -3.58 11.43 -3.55
N ASN A 52 -4.79 10.87 -3.55
CA ASN A 52 -5.95 11.43 -4.24
C ASN A 52 -6.77 12.34 -3.32
N PRO A 53 -7.39 13.41 -3.86
CA PRO A 53 -8.29 14.23 -3.08
C PRO A 53 -9.55 13.42 -2.69
N ARG A 54 -9.96 13.58 -1.44
CA ARG A 54 -11.22 13.02 -0.97
C ARG A 54 -12.41 13.69 -1.67
N ARG A 55 -13.34 12.89 -2.13
CA ARG A 55 -14.59 13.34 -2.74
C ARG A 55 -15.79 12.89 -1.88
N PRO A 56 -16.94 13.57 -1.97
CA PRO A 56 -18.16 13.14 -1.30
C PRO A 56 -18.47 11.66 -1.58
N GLY A 57 -18.85 10.92 -0.55
CA GLY A 57 -19.16 9.48 -0.63
C GLY A 57 -17.94 8.53 -0.60
N ARG A 58 -16.69 9.06 -0.63
CA ARG A 58 -15.49 8.23 -0.46
C ARG A 58 -14.93 8.35 0.96
N ALA A 59 -14.56 7.22 1.53
CA ALA A 59 -13.77 7.20 2.76
C ALA A 59 -12.38 7.78 2.51
N GLY A 60 -11.76 8.39 3.51
CA GLY A 60 -10.35 8.74 3.51
C GLY A 60 -9.48 7.58 3.98
N GLY A 61 -8.17 7.69 3.77
CA GLY A 61 -7.19 6.73 4.20
C GLY A 61 -6.65 5.85 3.06
N LEU A 62 -6.13 4.68 3.41
CA LEU A 62 -5.58 3.73 2.46
C LEU A 62 -6.68 3.13 1.59
N ASP A 63 -6.47 3.09 0.27
CA ASP A 63 -7.51 2.73 -0.70
C ASP A 63 -7.20 1.40 -1.41
N HIS A 64 -6.08 1.30 -2.11
CA HIS A 64 -5.66 0.11 -2.84
C HIS A 64 -4.16 0.14 -3.17
N PHE A 65 -3.67 -0.96 -3.71
CA PHE A 65 -2.38 -1.04 -4.37
C PHE A 65 -2.55 -1.25 -5.87
N GLY A 66 -1.48 -1.15 -6.63
CA GLY A 66 -1.54 -1.41 -8.06
C GLY A 66 -0.32 -2.14 -8.57
N VAL A 67 -0.53 -2.82 -9.69
CA VAL A 67 0.45 -3.69 -10.33
C VAL A 67 0.62 -3.27 -11.79
N GLN A 68 1.86 -3.17 -12.22
CA GLN A 68 2.22 -3.02 -13.62
C GLN A 68 2.62 -4.38 -14.16
N VAL A 69 2.01 -4.80 -15.26
CA VAL A 69 2.30 -6.06 -15.93
C VAL A 69 2.94 -5.82 -17.32
N GLU A 70 3.61 -6.82 -17.83
CA GLU A 70 4.14 -6.77 -19.20
C GLU A 70 3.00 -6.80 -20.23
N ASP A 71 1.95 -7.59 -19.97
CA ASP A 71 0.82 -7.78 -20.87
C ASP A 71 -0.49 -8.03 -20.11
N THR A 72 -1.48 -7.17 -20.30
CA THR A 72 -2.80 -7.26 -19.67
C THR A 72 -3.68 -8.34 -20.26
N GLU A 73 -3.53 -8.68 -21.55
CA GLU A 73 -4.32 -9.75 -22.19
C GLU A 73 -3.97 -11.10 -21.56
N THR A 74 -2.69 -11.35 -21.30
CA THR A 74 -2.25 -12.56 -20.56
C THR A 74 -2.89 -12.63 -19.17
N VAL A 75 -3.02 -11.51 -18.46
CA VAL A 75 -3.71 -11.46 -17.17
C VAL A 75 -5.18 -11.86 -17.33
N PHE A 76 -5.89 -11.32 -18.34
CA PHE A 76 -7.29 -11.64 -18.58
C PHE A 76 -7.50 -13.10 -18.99
N GLU A 77 -6.63 -13.67 -19.81
CA GLU A 77 -6.67 -15.08 -20.17
C GLU A 77 -6.54 -15.98 -18.93
N ARG A 78 -5.57 -15.68 -18.05
CA ARG A 78 -5.35 -16.42 -16.80
C ARG A 78 -6.54 -16.29 -15.86
N MET A 79 -7.07 -15.06 -15.68
CA MET A 79 -8.27 -14.81 -14.88
C MET A 79 -9.48 -15.58 -15.45
N GLY A 80 -9.77 -15.43 -16.73
CA GLY A 80 -10.90 -16.10 -17.37
C GLY A 80 -10.84 -17.63 -17.29
N LYS A 81 -9.64 -18.20 -17.27
CA LYS A 81 -9.42 -19.65 -17.18
C LYS A 81 -9.57 -20.20 -15.76
N LYS A 82 -9.03 -19.52 -14.74
CA LYS A 82 -8.95 -20.01 -13.35
C LYS A 82 -9.94 -19.35 -12.40
N TYR A 83 -10.29 -18.09 -12.65
CA TYR A 83 -11.12 -17.23 -11.79
C TYR A 83 -12.21 -16.50 -12.59
N PRO A 84 -13.09 -17.22 -13.29
CA PRO A 84 -14.07 -16.61 -14.22
C PRO A 84 -15.10 -15.72 -13.53
N GLU A 85 -15.23 -15.79 -12.22
CA GLU A 85 -16.11 -14.95 -11.40
C GLU A 85 -15.54 -13.56 -11.15
N ILE A 86 -14.24 -13.35 -11.40
CA ILE A 86 -13.58 -12.06 -11.13
C ILE A 86 -13.81 -11.11 -12.29
N ASN A 87 -14.35 -9.95 -11.96
CA ASN A 87 -14.66 -8.91 -12.92
C ASN A 87 -13.59 -7.80 -12.92
N TRP A 88 -13.51 -7.10 -14.03
CA TRP A 88 -12.61 -5.97 -14.19
C TRP A 88 -13.29 -4.81 -14.91
N LEU A 89 -12.81 -3.61 -14.63
CA LEU A 89 -13.33 -2.35 -15.16
C LEU A 89 -12.21 -1.59 -15.87
N LYS A 90 -12.43 -1.27 -17.14
CA LYS A 90 -11.53 -0.38 -17.88
C LYS A 90 -11.62 1.04 -17.34
N ARG A 91 -10.50 1.65 -17.07
CA ARG A 91 -10.41 3.02 -16.60
C ARG A 91 -10.27 4.01 -17.76
N PRO A 92 -10.70 5.28 -17.57
CA PRO A 92 -10.42 6.33 -18.56
C PRO A 92 -8.92 6.47 -18.82
N GLY A 93 -8.53 6.68 -20.07
CA GLY A 93 -7.13 6.77 -20.52
C GLY A 93 -6.30 7.89 -19.89
N ASN A 94 -6.94 8.84 -19.20
CA ASN A 94 -6.26 9.91 -18.46
C ASN A 94 -5.84 9.47 -17.02
N ARG A 95 -6.00 8.20 -16.66
CA ARG A 95 -5.55 7.65 -15.38
C ARG A 95 -4.12 7.13 -15.52
N PRO A 96 -3.13 7.75 -14.89
CA PRO A 96 -1.73 7.44 -15.16
C PRO A 96 -1.24 6.12 -14.58
N PHE A 97 -1.90 5.56 -13.57
CA PHE A 97 -1.48 4.31 -12.91
C PHE A 97 -2.41 3.13 -13.18
N ALA A 98 -3.58 3.38 -13.72
CA ALA A 98 -4.60 2.36 -13.85
C ALA A 98 -5.23 2.37 -15.23
N GLY A 99 -4.88 1.40 -16.05
CA GLY A 99 -5.66 1.06 -17.25
C GLY A 99 -6.93 0.31 -16.89
N ILE A 100 -6.89 -0.44 -15.81
CA ILE A 100 -7.93 -1.37 -15.36
C ILE A 100 -7.98 -1.36 -13.85
N THR A 101 -9.16 -1.53 -13.27
CA THR A 101 -9.37 -1.89 -11.87
C THR A 101 -10.04 -3.24 -11.80
N THR A 102 -9.56 -4.10 -10.93
CA THR A 102 -10.11 -5.43 -10.68
C THR A 102 -10.05 -5.75 -9.18
N HIS A 103 -10.33 -6.97 -8.80
CA HIS A 103 -10.31 -7.42 -7.41
C HIS A 103 -9.76 -8.85 -7.32
N ASP A 104 -9.30 -9.24 -6.15
CA ASP A 104 -8.95 -10.61 -5.81
C ASP A 104 -10.22 -11.44 -5.45
N PRO A 105 -10.10 -12.73 -5.14
CA PRO A 105 -11.24 -13.58 -4.81
C PRO A 105 -12.09 -13.13 -3.61
N ASP A 106 -11.52 -12.33 -2.71
CA ASP A 106 -12.24 -11.78 -1.54
C ASP A 106 -12.76 -10.33 -1.77
N GLY A 107 -12.56 -9.79 -2.99
CA GLY A 107 -13.03 -8.47 -3.36
C GLY A 107 -12.08 -7.33 -2.96
N ASN A 108 -10.83 -7.63 -2.61
CA ASN A 108 -9.82 -6.58 -2.39
C ASN A 108 -9.44 -5.97 -3.73
N ILE A 109 -9.68 -4.67 -3.85
CA ILE A 109 -9.48 -3.93 -5.11
C ILE A 109 -8.00 -3.66 -5.34
N PHE A 110 -7.56 -3.86 -6.57
CA PHE A 110 -6.25 -3.42 -7.04
C PHE A 110 -6.33 -2.90 -8.48
N ASP A 111 -5.38 -2.05 -8.84
CA ASP A 111 -5.29 -1.49 -10.18
C ASP A 111 -4.24 -2.23 -11.01
N LEU A 112 -4.54 -2.40 -12.32
CA LEU A 112 -3.62 -2.94 -13.30
C LEU A 112 -3.25 -1.87 -14.32
N SER A 113 -1.97 -1.87 -14.68
CA SER A 113 -1.44 -1.11 -15.80
C SER A 113 -0.44 -1.97 -16.57
N GLN A 114 -0.23 -1.64 -17.82
CA GLN A 114 0.75 -2.32 -18.67
C GLN A 114 2.02 -1.49 -18.79
N ALA A 115 3.16 -2.14 -18.88
CA ALA A 115 4.42 -1.50 -19.22
C ALA A 115 4.28 -0.73 -20.57
N ASN A 116 4.91 0.43 -20.65
CA ASN A 116 4.89 1.28 -21.84
C ASN A 116 3.51 1.84 -22.26
N MET A 117 2.53 1.86 -21.37
CA MET A 117 1.30 2.61 -21.64
C MET A 117 1.59 4.11 -21.77
N GLU A 118 1.03 4.74 -22.80
CA GLU A 118 1.25 6.16 -23.13
C GLU A 118 0.91 7.10 -21.97
N ASN A 119 -0.14 6.79 -21.21
CA ASN A 119 -0.60 7.58 -20.07
C ASN A 119 0.24 7.42 -18.80
N ARG A 120 1.33 6.63 -18.84
CA ARG A 120 2.22 6.40 -17.68
C ARG A 120 3.51 7.19 -17.75
N GLN A 121 3.79 7.82 -18.86
CA GLN A 121 5.01 8.58 -19.02
C GLN A 121 5.02 9.77 -18.04
N ASP A 122 6.09 9.89 -17.30
CA ASP A 122 6.42 11.03 -16.43
C ASP A 122 5.51 11.27 -15.21
N VAL A 123 4.79 10.27 -14.72
CA VAL A 123 3.91 10.46 -13.54
C VAL A 123 4.69 10.46 -12.23
N TYR A 124 5.72 9.69 -12.13
CA TYR A 124 6.73 9.73 -11.07
C TYR A 124 8.07 9.26 -11.66
N THR A 125 9.14 9.69 -11.04
CA THR A 125 10.48 9.33 -11.52
C THR A 125 10.72 7.87 -11.24
N ASP A 126 10.65 7.05 -12.28
CA ASP A 126 11.26 5.73 -12.27
C ASP A 126 12.78 5.93 -12.31
N GLY A 127 13.44 5.51 -11.27
CA GLY A 127 14.88 5.58 -11.14
C GLY A 127 15.44 4.26 -10.69
N GLU A 128 16.77 4.17 -10.71
CA GLU A 128 17.42 3.09 -10.02
C GLU A 128 17.09 3.19 -8.52
N TRP A 129 16.73 2.07 -7.95
CA TRP A 129 16.47 1.92 -6.53
C TRP A 129 17.73 2.21 -5.72
N GLN A 130 17.78 3.36 -5.08
CA GLN A 130 18.94 3.79 -4.27
C GLN A 130 18.53 4.59 -3.03
N GLN A 131 17.24 4.55 -2.64
CA GLN A 131 16.81 5.22 -1.43
C GLN A 131 17.02 4.36 -0.20
N ASP A 132 17.52 4.97 0.88
CA ASP A 132 17.67 4.32 2.19
C ASP A 132 16.33 4.00 2.83
N ARG A 133 15.29 4.85 2.55
CA ARG A 133 13.92 4.68 3.06
C ARG A 133 12.97 4.41 1.89
N TYR A 134 12.30 3.27 1.91
CA TYR A 134 11.48 2.84 0.78
C TYR A 134 10.26 2.01 1.22
N ILE A 135 9.22 1.99 0.40
CA ILE A 135 8.02 1.20 0.64
C ILE A 135 8.34 -0.28 0.46
N SER A 136 8.11 -1.07 1.50
CA SER A 136 8.46 -2.50 1.53
C SER A 136 7.27 -3.43 1.42
N HIS A 137 6.12 -3.06 2.00
CA HIS A 137 4.90 -3.85 1.84
C HIS A 137 3.61 -3.03 1.94
N PHE A 138 2.53 -3.63 1.41
CA PHE A 138 1.14 -3.20 1.55
C PHE A 138 0.34 -4.35 2.16
N ALA A 139 -0.35 -4.10 3.25
CA ALA A 139 -1.09 -5.12 3.97
C ALA A 139 -2.61 -4.98 3.78
N VAL A 140 -3.24 -6.12 3.56
CA VAL A 140 -4.68 -6.25 3.34
C VAL A 140 -5.24 -7.29 4.31
N ARG A 141 -6.30 -6.94 5.03
CA ARG A 141 -7.08 -7.91 5.80
C ARG A 141 -8.07 -8.60 4.88
N THR A 142 -8.04 -9.91 4.84
CA THR A 142 -8.87 -10.70 3.93
C THR A 142 -9.40 -11.96 4.61
N LEU A 143 -10.54 -12.49 4.12
CA LEU A 143 -11.19 -13.66 4.72
C LEU A 143 -10.43 -14.96 4.41
N HIS A 144 -9.86 -15.04 3.22
CA HIS A 144 -9.17 -16.23 2.72
C HIS A 144 -7.77 -15.88 2.20
N PRO A 145 -6.79 -15.59 3.10
CA PRO A 145 -5.46 -15.14 2.72
C PRO A 145 -4.75 -16.05 1.72
N GLU A 146 -4.85 -17.37 1.91
CA GLU A 146 -4.24 -18.37 1.03
C GLU A 146 -4.80 -18.29 -0.39
N LYS A 147 -6.13 -18.28 -0.53
CA LYS A 147 -6.80 -18.20 -1.82
C LYS A 147 -6.45 -16.91 -2.57
N CYS A 148 -6.34 -15.79 -1.86
CA CYS A 148 -5.91 -14.52 -2.45
C CYS A 148 -4.44 -14.57 -2.88
N ALA A 149 -3.57 -15.20 -2.07
CA ALA A 149 -2.16 -15.37 -2.42
C ALA A 149 -1.97 -16.24 -3.66
N GLU A 150 -2.68 -17.37 -3.74
CA GLU A 150 -2.69 -18.24 -4.93
C GLU A 150 -3.14 -17.47 -6.18
N PHE A 151 -4.19 -16.65 -6.07
CA PHE A 151 -4.64 -15.80 -7.16
C PHE A 151 -3.55 -14.87 -7.67
N TYR A 152 -2.85 -14.16 -6.79
CA TYR A 152 -1.78 -13.25 -7.20
C TYR A 152 -0.59 -13.99 -7.82
N CYS A 153 -0.26 -15.18 -7.35
CA CYS A 153 0.76 -16.03 -7.97
C CYS A 153 0.34 -16.52 -9.35
N ASP A 154 -0.88 -17.04 -9.47
CA ASP A 154 -1.41 -17.63 -10.70
C ASP A 154 -1.61 -16.62 -11.83
N VAL A 155 -2.12 -15.43 -11.47
CA VAL A 155 -2.55 -14.43 -12.45
C VAL A 155 -1.42 -13.45 -12.78
N LEU A 156 -0.61 -13.08 -11.79
CA LEU A 156 0.39 -12.02 -11.90
C LEU A 156 1.85 -12.52 -11.85
N ASP A 157 2.07 -13.83 -11.70
CA ASP A 157 3.41 -14.41 -11.50
C ASP A 157 4.16 -13.80 -10.28
N LEU A 158 3.43 -13.29 -9.28
CA LEU A 158 4.05 -12.91 -8.02
C LEU A 158 4.52 -14.16 -7.28
N GLN A 159 5.58 -14.02 -6.52
CA GLN A 159 6.19 -15.15 -5.81
C GLN A 159 5.64 -15.24 -4.39
N MET A 160 5.26 -16.46 -3.97
CA MET A 160 4.96 -16.72 -2.57
C MET A 160 6.25 -16.57 -1.75
N ALA A 161 6.27 -15.66 -0.79
CA ALA A 161 7.40 -15.51 0.12
C ALA A 161 7.25 -16.44 1.33
N ASN A 162 8.39 -16.77 1.96
CA ASN A 162 8.40 -17.57 3.16
C ASN A 162 7.71 -16.84 4.32
N ARG A 163 7.05 -17.59 5.18
CA ARG A 163 6.45 -17.11 6.42
C ARG A 163 6.99 -17.92 7.60
N GLU A 164 6.98 -17.32 8.77
CA GLU A 164 7.40 -18.00 9.99
C GLU A 164 6.36 -19.06 10.43
N GLU A 165 6.81 -20.03 11.20
CA GLU A 165 5.92 -21.04 11.76
C GLU A 165 4.88 -20.37 12.69
N GLY A 166 3.61 -20.69 12.47
CA GLY A 166 2.50 -20.09 13.22
C GLY A 166 1.96 -18.76 12.68
N ASP A 167 2.63 -18.16 11.69
CA ASP A 167 2.09 -16.99 11.00
C ASP A 167 0.94 -17.40 10.07
N GLU A 168 -0.25 -16.87 10.32
CA GLU A 168 -1.45 -17.13 9.53
C GLU A 168 -1.54 -16.25 8.28
N SER A 169 -0.67 -15.24 8.13
CA SER A 169 -0.63 -14.35 6.97
C SER A 169 0.06 -15.03 5.79
N TYR A 170 -0.26 -14.57 4.58
CA TYR A 170 0.41 -14.96 3.34
C TYR A 170 1.09 -13.74 2.72
N TYR A 171 2.21 -13.99 2.06
CA TYR A 171 3.06 -12.94 1.51
C TYR A 171 3.33 -13.23 0.05
N VAL A 172 2.95 -12.30 -0.82
CA VAL A 172 3.27 -12.39 -2.26
C VAL A 172 4.11 -11.20 -2.67
N THR A 173 5.17 -11.43 -3.42
CA THR A 173 6.18 -10.42 -3.72
C THR A 173 6.59 -10.42 -5.18
N ASP A 174 6.98 -9.27 -5.67
CA ASP A 174 7.69 -9.10 -6.94
C ASP A 174 9.24 -9.12 -6.79
N GLY A 175 9.71 -9.45 -5.58
CA GLY A 175 11.13 -9.47 -5.22
C GLY A 175 11.62 -8.17 -4.57
N ARG A 176 10.81 -7.11 -4.55
CA ARG A 176 11.12 -5.83 -3.89
C ARG A 176 10.01 -5.33 -2.98
N MET A 177 8.80 -5.38 -3.45
CA MET A 177 7.62 -5.04 -2.66
C MET A 177 6.77 -6.28 -2.41
N THR A 178 6.10 -6.30 -1.28
CA THR A 178 5.27 -7.43 -0.83
C THR A 178 3.84 -6.98 -0.59
N VAL A 179 2.87 -7.77 -1.02
CA VAL A 179 1.49 -7.69 -0.54
C VAL A 179 1.35 -8.70 0.60
N VAL A 180 0.97 -8.22 1.77
CA VAL A 180 0.70 -9.03 2.96
C VAL A 180 -0.79 -9.28 3.07
N LEU A 181 -1.20 -10.52 3.01
CA LEU A 181 -2.58 -10.97 3.10
C LEU A 181 -2.82 -11.47 4.52
N MET A 182 -3.39 -10.62 5.35
CA MET A 182 -3.63 -10.86 6.77
C MET A 182 -4.98 -11.53 6.97
N PRO A 183 -5.10 -12.56 7.80
CA PRO A 183 -6.40 -13.14 8.13
C PRO A 183 -7.27 -12.12 8.86
N TRP A 184 -8.49 -11.89 8.39
CA TRP A 184 -9.47 -11.09 9.08
C TRP A 184 -10.61 -11.97 9.60
N ASP A 185 -10.83 -11.90 10.90
CA ASP A 185 -11.93 -12.52 11.62
C ASP A 185 -12.47 -11.50 12.61
N ILE A 186 -13.76 -11.23 12.58
CA ILE A 186 -14.38 -10.21 13.43
C ILE A 186 -14.13 -10.47 14.92
N THR A 187 -13.97 -11.71 15.33
CA THR A 187 -13.71 -12.07 16.72
C THR A 187 -12.25 -11.78 17.13
N LYS A 188 -11.30 -12.02 16.25
CA LYS A 188 -9.89 -11.68 16.46
C LYS A 188 -9.65 -10.16 16.52
N TYR A 189 -10.43 -9.40 15.76
CA TYR A 189 -10.37 -7.92 15.73
C TYR A 189 -11.34 -7.24 16.73
N ALA A 190 -11.93 -8.01 17.64
CA ALA A 190 -12.75 -7.44 18.70
C ALA A 190 -11.98 -6.35 19.47
N ASN A 191 -12.68 -5.25 19.76
CA ASN A 191 -12.16 -4.06 20.44
C ASN A 191 -11.09 -3.24 19.71
N THR A 192 -10.74 -3.57 18.47
CA THR A 192 -9.75 -2.81 17.68
C THR A 192 -10.34 -1.65 16.88
N GLY A 193 -11.67 -1.49 16.87
CA GLY A 193 -12.38 -0.55 15.99
C GLY A 193 -12.45 -0.98 14.53
N ILE A 194 -11.86 -2.12 14.15
CA ILE A 194 -11.85 -2.63 12.78
C ILE A 194 -12.99 -3.64 12.60
N SER A 195 -13.98 -3.29 11.80
CA SER A 195 -15.22 -4.05 11.61
C SER A 195 -15.36 -4.75 10.26
N ARG A 196 -14.34 -4.64 9.40
CA ARG A 196 -14.37 -5.21 8.03
C ARG A 196 -12.98 -5.55 7.50
N SER A 197 -12.95 -6.44 6.49
CA SER A 197 -11.78 -6.66 5.64
C SER A 197 -11.41 -5.40 4.84
N GLY A 198 -10.26 -5.40 4.19
CA GLY A 198 -9.75 -4.34 3.33
C GLY A 198 -8.35 -3.87 3.70
N PRO A 199 -7.85 -2.79 3.09
CA PRO A 199 -6.52 -2.26 3.37
C PRO A 199 -6.29 -2.01 4.86
N ASP A 200 -5.10 -2.35 5.34
CA ASP A 200 -4.72 -2.21 6.75
C ASP A 200 -3.67 -1.14 6.96
N HIS A 201 -2.48 -1.39 6.46
CA HIS A 201 -1.33 -0.51 6.58
C HIS A 201 -0.40 -0.69 5.39
N PHE A 202 0.61 0.15 5.29
CA PHE A 202 1.76 -0.12 4.44
C PHE A 202 3.06 0.20 5.20
N ALA A 203 4.16 -0.31 4.69
CA ALA A 203 5.39 -0.30 5.45
C ALA A 203 6.55 0.32 4.70
N PHE A 204 7.49 0.82 5.49
CA PHE A 204 8.77 1.30 5.03
C PHE A 204 9.92 0.52 5.65
N LYS A 205 10.93 0.26 4.85
CA LYS A 205 12.28 -0.02 5.34
C LYS A 205 13.02 1.30 5.54
N VAL A 206 13.81 1.36 6.60
CA VAL A 206 14.65 2.51 6.95
C VAL A 206 16.05 2.02 7.34
N GLU A 207 17.01 2.91 7.28
CA GLU A 207 18.41 2.64 7.62
C GLU A 207 18.64 2.39 9.12
N SER A 208 17.81 3.00 9.97
CA SER A 208 17.84 2.84 11.42
C SER A 208 16.56 3.38 12.06
N ILE A 209 15.97 2.61 12.97
CA ILE A 209 14.79 3.03 13.74
C ILE A 209 15.09 4.23 14.63
N GLU A 210 16.29 4.30 15.22
CA GLU A 210 16.70 5.43 16.06
C GLU A 210 16.85 6.71 15.24
N ALA A 211 17.51 6.67 14.07
CA ALA A 211 17.62 7.79 13.16
C ALA A 211 16.24 8.25 12.68
N PHE A 212 15.40 7.31 12.30
CA PHE A 212 14.02 7.58 11.87
C PHE A 212 13.19 8.30 12.95
N LYS A 213 13.26 7.86 14.20
CA LYS A 213 12.57 8.52 15.34
C LYS A 213 13.11 9.94 15.57
N ALA A 214 14.43 10.12 15.49
CA ALA A 214 15.05 11.44 15.63
C ALA A 214 14.59 12.40 14.51
N ASP A 215 14.53 11.93 13.27
CA ASP A 215 14.05 12.73 12.14
C ASP A 215 12.55 13.05 12.27
N THR A 216 11.75 12.10 12.76
CA THR A 216 10.33 12.35 13.07
C THR A 216 10.18 13.47 14.09
N GLN A 217 10.94 13.43 15.15
CA GLN A 217 10.93 14.48 16.17
C GLN A 217 11.37 15.83 15.61
N ALA A 218 12.46 15.85 14.84
CA ALA A 218 12.96 17.07 14.19
C ALA A 218 11.96 17.66 13.19
N MET A 219 11.22 16.82 12.45
CA MET A 219 10.15 17.25 11.56
C MET A 219 9.02 17.94 12.35
N ILE A 220 8.57 17.36 13.47
CA ILE A 220 7.52 17.90 14.33
C ILE A 220 7.94 19.27 14.92
N GLU A 221 9.17 19.38 15.38
CA GLU A 221 9.72 20.63 15.94
C GLU A 221 9.77 21.76 14.90
N ARG A 222 10.06 21.44 13.65
CA ARG A 222 10.07 22.40 12.54
C ARG A 222 8.67 22.81 12.10
N ASN A 223 7.70 21.89 12.16
CA ASN A 223 6.33 22.13 11.73
C ASN A 223 5.35 21.25 12.51
N GLN A 224 4.72 21.81 13.53
CA GLN A 224 3.76 21.11 14.38
C GLN A 224 2.53 20.56 13.60
N ASN A 225 2.22 21.13 12.43
CA ASN A 225 1.14 20.60 11.57
C ASN A 225 1.51 19.24 10.94
N MET A 226 2.77 18.82 11.03
CA MET A 226 3.24 17.49 10.62
C MET A 226 3.33 16.49 11.78
N THR A 227 2.71 16.79 12.91
CA THR A 227 2.64 15.85 14.04
C THR A 227 1.71 14.70 13.70
N PRO A 228 2.24 13.46 13.59
CA PRO A 228 1.40 12.30 13.37
C PRO A 228 0.45 12.08 14.57
N PRO A 229 -0.81 11.71 14.36
CA PRO A 229 -1.62 11.14 15.42
C PRO A 229 -0.93 9.91 16.02
N GLY A 230 -1.03 9.72 17.32
CA GLY A 230 -0.36 8.57 17.96
C GLY A 230 -1.05 7.25 17.61
N VAL A 231 -0.27 6.22 17.34
CA VAL A 231 -0.76 4.84 17.30
C VAL A 231 -0.83 4.26 18.72
N GLY A 232 -1.75 3.34 18.95
CA GLY A 232 -1.94 2.74 20.29
C GLY A 232 -2.61 3.67 21.31
N ILE A 233 -3.13 4.81 20.90
CA ILE A 233 -3.90 5.71 21.77
C ILE A 233 -5.32 5.18 21.95
N GLY A 234 -5.76 5.18 23.22
CA GLY A 234 -7.06 4.66 23.60
C GLY A 234 -7.15 3.12 23.56
N PRO A 235 -8.29 2.56 24.00
CA PRO A 235 -8.46 1.11 24.12
C PRO A 235 -8.35 0.39 22.77
N GLU A 236 -8.94 0.93 21.70
CA GLU A 236 -8.96 0.32 20.38
C GLU A 236 -7.57 0.32 19.73
N GLY A 237 -6.83 1.44 19.81
CA GLY A 237 -5.48 1.52 19.29
C GLY A 237 -4.53 0.57 20.00
N LYS A 238 -4.66 0.46 21.34
CA LYS A 238 -3.90 -0.50 22.14
C LYS A 238 -4.22 -1.93 21.75
N ALA A 239 -5.51 -2.29 21.66
CA ALA A 239 -5.93 -3.63 21.26
C ALA A 239 -5.40 -4.03 19.87
N ARG A 240 -5.30 -3.07 18.95
CA ARG A 240 -4.73 -3.32 17.62
C ARG A 240 -3.22 -3.62 17.68
N LEU A 241 -2.45 -2.88 18.46
CA LEU A 241 -1.03 -3.16 18.64
C LEU A 241 -0.78 -4.48 19.40
N ASP A 242 -1.60 -4.77 20.42
CA ASP A 242 -1.56 -6.03 21.15
C ASP A 242 -1.86 -7.22 20.22
N LEU A 243 -2.82 -7.08 19.28
CA LEU A 243 -3.11 -8.09 18.27
C LEU A 243 -1.89 -8.38 17.38
N PHE A 244 -1.20 -7.34 16.90
CA PHE A 244 -0.01 -7.52 16.07
C PHE A 244 1.14 -8.15 16.86
N ALA A 245 1.34 -7.76 18.10
CA ALA A 245 2.37 -8.36 18.97
C ALA A 245 2.09 -9.84 19.29
N ALA A 246 0.83 -10.24 19.37
CA ALA A 246 0.43 -11.61 19.66
C ALA A 246 0.44 -12.54 18.43
N SER A 247 0.28 -12.00 17.23
CA SER A 247 0.26 -12.77 15.98
C SER A 247 1.60 -12.73 15.26
N THR A 248 1.81 -11.74 14.43
CA THR A 248 3.06 -11.53 13.69
C THR A 248 3.40 -10.06 13.75
N PRO A 249 4.54 -9.68 14.32
CA PRO A 249 4.97 -8.30 14.30
C PRO A 249 5.36 -7.92 12.87
N TYR A 250 4.53 -7.11 12.21
CA TYR A 250 4.80 -6.65 10.84
C TYR A 250 5.88 -5.57 10.79
N ALA A 251 6.31 -5.05 11.93
CA ALA A 251 7.32 -4.00 12.03
C ALA A 251 7.96 -3.92 13.42
N GLN A 252 9.12 -3.26 13.48
CA GLN A 252 9.82 -2.91 14.72
C GLN A 252 9.26 -1.62 15.35
N HIS A 253 8.63 -0.75 14.53
CA HIS A 253 8.04 0.50 14.98
C HIS A 253 6.78 0.80 14.18
N TYR A 254 5.77 1.38 14.85
CA TYR A 254 4.53 1.84 14.21
C TYR A 254 4.32 3.32 14.46
N LEU A 255 3.87 4.02 13.43
CA LEU A 255 3.36 5.38 13.53
C LEU A 255 2.13 5.52 12.65
N SER A 256 1.45 6.65 12.71
CA SER A 256 0.45 6.99 11.69
C SER A 256 0.97 8.10 10.77
N ASP A 257 0.38 8.22 9.59
CA ASP A 257 0.49 9.47 8.86
C ASP A 257 -0.52 10.52 9.37
N LEU A 258 -0.61 11.66 8.68
CA LEU A 258 -1.48 12.76 9.06
C LEU A 258 -2.99 12.47 8.91
N ASP A 259 -3.34 11.43 8.15
CA ASP A 259 -4.73 10.96 7.94
C ASP A 259 -5.07 9.69 8.74
N ASN A 260 -4.27 9.37 9.76
CA ASN A 260 -4.39 8.16 10.59
C ASN A 260 -4.21 6.83 9.83
N VAL A 261 -3.55 6.84 8.69
CA VAL A 261 -3.11 5.59 8.07
C VAL A 261 -1.94 5.04 8.86
N MET A 262 -2.04 3.80 9.26
CA MET A 262 -0.98 3.14 10.01
C MET A 262 0.20 2.84 9.10
N LEU A 263 1.38 3.18 9.55
CA LEU A 263 2.66 2.92 8.91
C LEU A 263 3.47 1.95 9.77
N ALA A 264 3.96 0.91 9.16
CA ALA A 264 4.86 -0.05 9.76
C ALA A 264 6.30 0.27 9.32
N VAL A 265 7.26 0.28 10.25
CA VAL A 265 8.65 0.66 9.95
C VAL A 265 9.60 -0.38 10.51
N SER A 266 10.55 -0.82 9.67
CA SER A 266 11.59 -1.80 10.02
C SER A 266 12.93 -1.41 9.37
N GLU A 267 14.00 -1.90 9.96
CA GLU A 267 15.36 -1.84 9.37
C GLU A 267 15.56 -2.90 8.30
#